data_b6bc739b57f6fce8a08d12af53161298
#
_entry.id   b6bc739b57f6fce8a08d12af53161298
#
_cell.length_a   1.000
_cell.length_b   1.000
_cell.length_c   1.000
_cell.angle_alpha   90.00
_cell.angle_beta   90.00
_cell.angle_gamma   90.00
#
_symmetry.space_group_name_H-M   'P 1'
#
loop_
_entity.id
_entity.type
_entity.pdbx_description
1 polymer ?
#
loop_
_entity_poly.entity_id
_entity_poly.type
_entity_poly.pdbx_seq_one_letter_code
_entity_poly.pdbx_strand_id
1 'polypeptide(L)'
;APALAMGNISKINTPPFSGTEPFIVGDGKSRFGDVVKFLGVHPNDLKISSKDTGGQLSVFEYTGFGKVGPMLHIQFEQDEIFMVTEGEYRFVVGKESHELKTGQTIFLPRGIPHTWIQLTDKGKMIYMLQPAGKMEEFFIYMNSLKERPSPEEMDRIHAAHQMKVMGPPLTL
;
A
#
# COMPACT_ATOMS: atom_id res chain seq x y z
N ALA A 1 -28.88 5.72 -36.46
CA ALA A 1 -27.68 5.35 -35.72
C ALA A 1 -27.38 3.89 -36.03
N PRO A 2 -26.18 3.50 -36.49
CA PRO A 2 -25.86 2.10 -36.74
C PRO A 2 -25.66 1.42 -35.37
N ALA A 3 -26.36 0.31 -35.16
CA ALA A 3 -26.12 -0.59 -34.01
C ALA A 3 -24.70 -1.17 -34.16
N LEU A 4 -23.85 -0.97 -33.17
CA LEU A 4 -22.60 -1.70 -33.09
C LEU A 4 -22.93 -3.19 -32.98
N ALA A 5 -22.52 -3.97 -34.01
CA ALA A 5 -22.55 -5.41 -33.93
C ALA A 5 -21.67 -5.87 -32.77
N MET A 6 -22.28 -6.42 -31.74
CA MET A 6 -21.55 -7.16 -30.70
C MET A 6 -20.95 -8.40 -31.41
N GLY A 7 -19.68 -8.27 -31.78
CA GLY A 7 -18.92 -9.42 -32.26
C GLY A 7 -18.96 -10.54 -31.23
N ASN A 8 -19.06 -11.79 -31.68
CA ASN A 8 -19.04 -12.98 -30.89
C ASN A 8 -17.85 -12.97 -29.91
N ILE A 9 -18.06 -12.62 -28.66
CA ILE A 9 -17.14 -12.86 -27.56
C ILE A 9 -17.30 -14.35 -27.20
N SER A 10 -16.91 -15.21 -28.13
CA SER A 10 -16.94 -16.64 -27.91
C SER A 10 -15.75 -17.06 -27.09
N LYS A 11 -16.03 -17.51 -25.86
CA LYS A 11 -15.12 -18.26 -24.97
C LYS A 11 -13.90 -17.48 -24.46
N ILE A 12 -14.11 -16.33 -23.83
CA ILE A 12 -13.21 -15.94 -22.76
C ILE A 12 -13.46 -16.95 -21.62
N ASN A 13 -12.47 -17.75 -21.28
CA ASN A 13 -12.46 -18.52 -20.05
C ASN A 13 -12.41 -17.48 -18.91
N THR A 14 -13.58 -16.94 -18.54
CA THR A 14 -13.68 -16.08 -17.37
C THR A 14 -13.34 -16.92 -16.16
N PRO A 15 -12.34 -16.51 -15.36
CA PRO A 15 -12.12 -17.17 -14.07
C PRO A 15 -13.42 -17.12 -13.26
N PRO A 16 -13.64 -18.07 -12.34
CA PRO A 16 -14.82 -18.05 -11.52
C PRO A 16 -14.95 -16.69 -10.82
N PHE A 17 -16.17 -16.14 -10.83
CA PHE A 17 -16.51 -14.89 -10.15
C PHE A 17 -16.04 -14.93 -8.70
N SER A 18 -15.36 -13.88 -8.23
CA SER A 18 -14.78 -13.80 -6.88
C SER A 18 -15.84 -13.73 -5.76
N GLY A 19 -17.12 -13.57 -6.12
CA GLY A 19 -18.21 -13.39 -5.17
C GLY A 19 -18.37 -11.94 -4.68
N THR A 20 -17.51 -11.02 -5.13
CA THR A 20 -17.59 -9.59 -4.77
C THR A 20 -18.24 -8.80 -5.90
N GLU A 21 -19.34 -8.11 -5.59
CA GLU A 21 -19.99 -7.22 -6.56
C GLU A 21 -19.13 -5.98 -6.81
N PRO A 22 -19.21 -5.37 -8.02
CA PRO A 22 -18.54 -4.12 -8.32
C PRO A 22 -18.92 -3.01 -7.32
N PHE A 23 -17.91 -2.22 -6.91
CA PHE A 23 -18.13 -1.14 -5.95
C PHE A 23 -17.24 0.08 -6.30
N ILE A 24 -17.59 1.21 -5.69
CA ILE A 24 -16.82 2.46 -5.76
C ILE A 24 -16.44 2.88 -4.35
N VAL A 25 -15.15 3.19 -4.15
CA VAL A 25 -14.67 3.84 -2.92
C VAL A 25 -14.26 5.26 -3.27
N GLY A 26 -14.91 6.25 -2.68
CA GLY A 26 -14.67 7.66 -2.95
C GLY A 26 -13.31 8.15 -2.43
N ASP A 27 -12.94 9.38 -2.83
CA ASP A 27 -11.75 10.07 -2.33
C ASP A 27 -11.82 10.24 -0.79
N GLY A 28 -10.71 9.99 -0.10
CA GLY A 28 -10.63 10.06 1.37
C GLY A 28 -11.55 9.10 2.12
N LYS A 29 -11.96 7.99 1.48
CA LYS A 29 -12.78 6.94 2.09
C LYS A 29 -12.08 5.60 2.04
N SER A 30 -12.29 4.79 3.07
CA SER A 30 -11.88 3.37 3.11
C SER A 30 -13.01 2.44 2.73
N ARG A 31 -12.66 1.25 2.23
CA ARG A 31 -13.59 0.20 1.74
C ARG A 31 -14.68 -0.16 2.73
N PHE A 32 -14.36 -0.23 4.03
CA PHE A 32 -15.30 -0.58 5.10
C PHE A 32 -15.56 0.57 6.08
N GLY A 33 -15.06 1.78 5.78
CA GLY A 33 -15.25 2.97 6.62
C GLY A 33 -14.25 3.10 7.77
N ASP A 34 -13.26 2.21 7.86
CA ASP A 34 -12.20 2.31 8.86
C ASP A 34 -11.35 3.55 8.63
N VAL A 35 -11.00 4.24 9.71
CA VAL A 35 -10.08 5.38 9.68
C VAL A 35 -8.71 4.92 10.15
N VAL A 36 -7.82 4.67 9.22
CA VAL A 36 -6.43 4.28 9.49
C VAL A 36 -5.51 5.42 9.13
N LYS A 37 -4.57 5.74 10.02
CA LYS A 37 -3.60 6.82 9.80
C LYS A 37 -2.18 6.30 9.99
N PHE A 38 -1.37 6.43 8.98
CA PHE A 38 0.07 6.22 9.09
C PHE A 38 0.68 7.29 10.00
N LEU A 39 1.47 6.88 10.99
CA LEU A 39 2.04 7.73 12.05
C LEU A 39 0.99 8.60 12.81
N GLY A 40 -0.26 8.16 12.86
CA GLY A 40 -1.34 8.85 13.57
C GLY A 40 -1.88 10.11 12.87
N VAL A 41 -1.30 10.52 11.74
CA VAL A 41 -1.61 11.79 11.06
C VAL A 41 -2.03 11.60 9.61
N HIS A 42 -1.32 10.76 8.86
CA HIS A 42 -1.44 10.63 7.40
C HIS A 42 -2.49 9.58 7.04
N PRO A 43 -3.62 9.95 6.39
CA PRO A 43 -4.62 8.97 5.95
C PRO A 43 -3.99 7.85 5.13
N ASN A 44 -4.40 6.62 5.43
CA ASN A 44 -3.98 5.40 4.74
C ASN A 44 -5.23 4.57 4.44
N ASP A 45 -5.95 4.97 3.41
CA ASP A 45 -7.28 4.50 3.11
C ASP A 45 -7.24 3.20 2.30
N LEU A 46 -7.82 2.14 2.84
CA LEU A 46 -8.01 0.87 2.14
C LEU A 46 -9.02 1.05 1.01
N LYS A 47 -8.61 0.86 -0.24
CA LYS A 47 -9.49 0.98 -1.41
C LYS A 47 -10.01 -0.37 -1.90
N ILE A 48 -9.17 -1.38 -1.92
CA ILE A 48 -9.54 -2.76 -2.25
C ILE A 48 -8.96 -3.66 -1.17
N SER A 49 -9.81 -4.47 -0.56
CA SER A 49 -9.42 -5.37 0.51
C SER A 49 -8.98 -6.73 -0.02
N SER A 50 -8.13 -7.40 0.73
CA SER A 50 -7.82 -8.83 0.56
C SER A 50 -9.07 -9.70 0.52
N LYS A 51 -10.13 -9.30 1.24
CA LYS A 51 -11.44 -9.98 1.22
C LYS A 51 -12.11 -9.88 -0.15
N ASP A 52 -11.93 -8.77 -0.86
CA ASP A 52 -12.50 -8.56 -2.20
C ASP A 52 -11.79 -9.40 -3.27
N THR A 53 -10.51 -9.74 -3.04
CA THR A 53 -9.63 -10.39 -4.03
C THR A 53 -9.26 -11.83 -3.69
N GLY A 54 -9.84 -12.40 -2.63
CA GLY A 54 -9.46 -13.73 -2.15
C GLY A 54 -8.02 -13.81 -1.66
N GLY A 55 -7.50 -12.72 -1.06
CA GLY A 55 -6.15 -12.62 -0.52
C GLY A 55 -5.06 -12.29 -1.55
N GLN A 56 -5.41 -12.11 -2.82
CA GLN A 56 -4.41 -11.93 -3.88
C GLN A 56 -3.83 -10.52 -3.93
N LEU A 57 -4.62 -9.51 -3.55
CA LEU A 57 -4.25 -8.10 -3.65
C LEU A 57 -4.94 -7.28 -2.57
N SER A 58 -4.26 -6.29 -2.02
CA SER A 58 -4.88 -5.15 -1.36
C SER A 58 -4.36 -3.84 -1.96
N VAL A 59 -5.21 -2.81 -1.99
CA VAL A 59 -4.89 -1.50 -2.55
C VAL A 59 -5.19 -0.42 -1.52
N PHE A 60 -4.23 0.46 -1.31
CA PHE A 60 -4.33 1.59 -0.39
C PHE A 60 -4.08 2.91 -1.11
N GLU A 61 -4.65 3.97 -0.58
CA GLU A 61 -4.31 5.34 -0.91
C GLU A 61 -3.69 6.01 0.33
N TYR A 62 -2.44 6.41 0.22
CA TYR A 62 -1.74 7.20 1.22
C TYR A 62 -1.87 8.68 0.88
N THR A 63 -2.21 9.52 1.88
CA THR A 63 -2.18 10.98 1.77
C THR A 63 -1.25 11.54 2.84
N GLY A 64 -0.17 12.17 2.40
CA GLY A 64 0.89 12.70 3.26
C GLY A 64 0.82 14.21 3.45
N PHE A 65 1.03 14.65 4.69
CA PHE A 65 1.10 16.07 5.10
C PHE A 65 2.44 16.38 5.76
N GLY A 66 3.55 15.90 5.18
CA GLY A 66 4.88 16.14 5.72
C GLY A 66 5.93 15.21 5.12
N LYS A 67 7.18 15.56 5.37
CA LYS A 67 8.37 14.89 4.83
C LYS A 67 8.78 13.70 5.72
N VAL A 68 7.95 12.67 5.72
CA VAL A 68 8.11 11.47 6.52
C VAL A 68 7.96 10.20 5.69
N GLY A 69 8.36 9.08 6.24
CA GLY A 69 8.22 7.76 5.64
C GLY A 69 8.37 6.64 6.68
N PRO A 70 8.24 5.37 6.28
CA PRO A 70 8.37 4.23 7.16
C PRO A 70 9.83 3.97 7.56
N MET A 71 10.02 3.15 8.58
CA MET A 71 11.31 2.55 8.90
C MET A 71 11.81 1.73 7.70
N LEU A 72 13.14 1.63 7.53
CA LEU A 72 13.72 0.67 6.59
C LEU A 72 13.30 -0.74 7.03
N HIS A 73 12.62 -1.46 6.17
CA HIS A 73 12.08 -2.79 6.48
C HIS A 73 12.17 -3.72 5.27
N ILE A 74 11.93 -4.99 5.53
CA ILE A 74 11.83 -6.02 4.51
C ILE A 74 10.49 -6.74 4.68
N GLN A 75 9.80 -6.98 3.59
CA GLN A 75 8.63 -7.85 3.50
C GLN A 75 9.07 -9.19 2.88
N PHE A 76 8.68 -10.30 3.52
CA PHE A 76 9.12 -11.62 3.05
C PHE A 76 8.15 -12.25 2.06
N GLU A 77 6.87 -11.87 2.12
CA GLU A 77 5.80 -12.56 1.38
C GLU A 77 5.08 -11.65 0.36
N GLN A 78 5.23 -10.32 0.44
CA GLN A 78 4.52 -9.38 -0.42
C GLN A 78 5.47 -8.58 -1.29
N ASP A 79 5.14 -8.47 -2.58
CA ASP A 79 5.65 -7.43 -3.45
C ASP A 79 4.83 -6.16 -3.24
N GLU A 80 5.45 -5.00 -3.37
CA GLU A 80 4.76 -3.72 -3.33
C GLU A 80 4.90 -2.96 -4.64
N ILE A 81 3.84 -2.27 -5.02
CA ILE A 81 3.81 -1.38 -6.17
C ILE A 81 3.32 -0.03 -5.71
N PHE A 82 4.10 1.02 -5.92
CA PHE A 82 3.71 2.40 -5.60
C PHE A 82 3.54 3.21 -6.85
N MET A 83 2.45 3.97 -6.92
CA MET A 83 2.14 4.94 -7.98
C MET A 83 2.00 6.32 -7.33
N VAL A 84 2.89 7.23 -7.66
CA VAL A 84 2.82 8.62 -7.16
C VAL A 84 1.71 9.36 -7.91
N THR A 85 0.68 9.80 -7.19
CA THR A 85 -0.44 10.56 -7.77
C THR A 85 -0.36 12.06 -7.45
N GLU A 86 0.38 12.45 -6.40
CA GLU A 86 0.67 13.84 -6.05
C GLU A 86 2.02 13.94 -5.34
N GLY A 87 2.79 14.99 -5.63
CA GLY A 87 4.06 15.28 -4.96
C GLY A 87 5.25 14.48 -5.49
N GLU A 88 6.29 14.44 -4.67
CA GLU A 88 7.56 13.77 -4.98
C GLU A 88 8.01 12.93 -3.80
N TYR A 89 8.66 11.81 -4.08
CA TYR A 89 9.11 10.83 -3.10
C TYR A 89 10.49 10.30 -3.45
N ARG A 90 11.30 10.03 -2.43
CA ARG A 90 12.53 9.24 -2.57
C ARG A 90 12.31 7.86 -2.02
N PHE A 91 12.58 6.84 -2.82
CA PHE A 91 12.60 5.44 -2.44
C PHE A 91 14.04 4.96 -2.34
N VAL A 92 14.33 4.14 -1.33
CA VAL A 92 15.56 3.36 -1.24
C VAL A 92 15.18 1.89 -1.28
N VAL A 93 15.72 1.14 -2.25
CA VAL A 93 15.43 -0.27 -2.50
C VAL A 93 16.76 -1.01 -2.59
N GLY A 94 17.05 -1.85 -1.61
CA GLY A 94 18.37 -2.42 -1.46
C GLY A 94 19.44 -1.36 -1.28
N LYS A 95 20.29 -1.19 -2.29
CA LYS A 95 21.35 -0.16 -2.31
C LYS A 95 21.07 1.02 -3.23
N GLU A 96 19.96 0.99 -3.93
CA GLU A 96 19.61 1.99 -4.94
C GLU A 96 18.64 3.02 -4.39
N SER A 97 18.80 4.27 -4.82
CA SER A 97 17.92 5.38 -4.46
C SER A 97 17.26 5.93 -5.73
N HIS A 98 15.95 6.09 -5.68
CA HIS A 98 15.12 6.55 -6.79
C HIS A 98 14.25 7.71 -6.34
N GLU A 99 14.24 8.81 -7.08
CA GLU A 99 13.29 9.90 -6.87
C GLU A 99 12.14 9.78 -7.87
N LEU A 100 10.92 9.73 -7.34
CA LEU A 100 9.70 9.60 -8.13
C LEU A 100 8.87 10.87 -8.02
N LYS A 101 8.28 11.24 -9.14
CA LYS A 101 7.32 12.35 -9.29
C LYS A 101 5.95 11.83 -9.67
N THR A 102 4.96 12.70 -9.57
CA THR A 102 3.59 12.40 -10.02
C THR A 102 3.56 11.73 -11.40
N GLY A 103 2.81 10.64 -11.50
CA GLY A 103 2.68 9.80 -12.70
C GLY A 103 3.68 8.65 -12.80
N GLN A 104 4.68 8.59 -11.93
CA GLN A 104 5.68 7.51 -11.94
C GLN A 104 5.30 6.37 -11.00
N THR A 105 5.78 5.18 -11.34
CA THR A 105 5.54 3.93 -10.62
C THR A 105 6.85 3.26 -10.29
N ILE A 106 6.94 2.64 -9.12
CA ILE A 106 8.05 1.78 -8.71
C ILE A 106 7.52 0.43 -8.24
N PHE A 107 8.26 -0.62 -8.53
CA PHE A 107 8.04 -1.98 -8.07
C PHE A 107 9.08 -2.36 -7.03
N LEU A 108 8.66 -2.81 -5.87
CA LEU A 108 9.49 -3.24 -4.76
C LEU A 108 9.30 -4.76 -4.56
N PRO A 109 10.23 -5.59 -5.05
CA PRO A 109 10.10 -7.04 -4.88
C PRO A 109 10.27 -7.44 -3.42
N ARG A 110 9.51 -8.45 -3.00
CA ARG A 110 9.67 -9.09 -1.69
C ARG A 110 11.11 -9.54 -1.46
N GLY A 111 11.53 -9.59 -0.21
CA GLY A 111 12.88 -10.02 0.15
C GLY A 111 13.96 -8.97 -0.06
N ILE A 112 13.63 -7.77 -0.55
CA ILE A 112 14.57 -6.66 -0.68
C ILE A 112 14.23 -5.57 0.35
N PRO A 113 15.18 -5.18 1.23
CA PRO A 113 14.95 -4.07 2.17
C PRO A 113 14.61 -2.78 1.44
N HIS A 114 13.59 -2.08 1.91
CA HIS A 114 13.17 -0.83 1.29
C HIS A 114 12.56 0.15 2.31
N THR A 115 12.52 1.40 1.91
CA THR A 115 11.85 2.50 2.60
C THR A 115 11.62 3.64 1.61
N TRP A 116 10.84 4.62 2.02
CA TRP A 116 10.65 5.84 1.24
C TRP A 116 10.50 7.05 2.15
N ILE A 117 10.64 8.24 1.59
CA ILE A 117 10.33 9.52 2.25
C ILE A 117 9.65 10.46 1.27
N GLN A 118 8.60 11.13 1.74
CA GLN A 118 7.96 12.21 0.98
C GLN A 118 8.89 13.44 0.96
N LEU A 119 9.09 14.04 -0.21
CA LEU A 119 9.95 15.21 -0.40
C LEU A 119 9.17 16.53 -0.41
N THR A 120 7.90 16.49 -0.73
CA THR A 120 6.98 17.65 -0.77
C THR A 120 6.15 17.75 0.50
N ASP A 121 5.59 18.92 0.81
CA ASP A 121 4.77 19.12 2.01
C ASP A 121 3.42 18.39 1.94
N LYS A 122 2.91 18.17 0.72
CA LYS A 122 1.74 17.33 0.44
C LYS A 122 2.09 16.29 -0.60
N GLY A 123 1.48 15.12 -0.50
CA GLY A 123 1.66 14.07 -1.48
C GLY A 123 0.59 12.99 -1.36
N LYS A 124 0.39 12.26 -2.44
CA LYS A 124 -0.47 11.06 -2.48
C LYS A 124 0.21 9.94 -3.26
N MET A 125 -0.02 8.73 -2.81
CA MET A 125 0.38 7.52 -3.53
C MET A 125 -0.76 6.50 -3.46
N ILE A 126 -0.99 5.80 -4.55
CA ILE A 126 -1.70 4.53 -4.53
C ILE A 126 -0.64 3.44 -4.43
N TYR A 127 -0.82 2.51 -3.51
CA TYR A 127 0.07 1.36 -3.43
C TYR A 127 -0.69 0.05 -3.24
N MET A 128 -0.06 -1.01 -3.70
CA MET A 128 -0.62 -2.35 -3.77
C MET A 128 0.33 -3.34 -3.13
N LEU A 129 -0.23 -4.33 -2.49
CA LEU A 129 0.49 -5.49 -1.93
C LEU A 129 -0.01 -6.76 -2.60
N GLN A 130 0.92 -7.56 -3.13
CA GLN A 130 0.63 -8.80 -3.83
C GLN A 130 1.59 -9.94 -3.38
N PRO A 131 1.03 -11.02 -2.79
CA PRO A 131 -0.34 -11.13 -2.28
C PRO A 131 -0.62 -10.10 -1.18
N ALA A 132 -1.88 -9.92 -0.80
CA ALA A 132 -2.27 -8.97 0.24
C ALA A 132 -1.59 -9.22 1.60
N GLY A 133 -1.32 -10.47 1.92
CA GLY A 133 -0.70 -10.87 3.17
C GLY A 133 -1.48 -10.40 4.40
N LYS A 134 -0.75 -9.95 5.42
CA LYS A 134 -1.31 -9.45 6.69
C LYS A 134 -1.24 -7.93 6.83
N MET A 135 -1.07 -7.19 5.73
CA MET A 135 -0.81 -5.75 5.82
C MET A 135 -2.03 -4.93 6.25
N GLU A 136 -3.25 -5.35 5.92
CA GLU A 136 -4.47 -4.71 6.45
C GLU A 136 -4.52 -4.83 7.97
N GLU A 137 -4.25 -6.03 8.51
CA GLU A 137 -4.21 -6.28 9.96
C GLU A 137 -3.11 -5.44 10.62
N PHE A 138 -1.93 -5.38 10.01
CA PHE A 138 -0.81 -4.57 10.48
C PHE A 138 -1.19 -3.10 10.64
N PHE A 139 -1.77 -2.48 9.61
CA PHE A 139 -2.14 -1.07 9.66
C PHE A 139 -3.25 -0.80 10.68
N ILE A 140 -4.25 -1.66 10.77
CA ILE A 140 -5.32 -1.54 11.78
C ILE A 140 -4.72 -1.67 13.18
N TYR A 141 -3.86 -2.66 13.41
CA TYR A 141 -3.20 -2.87 14.70
C TYR A 141 -2.34 -1.66 15.08
N MET A 142 -1.46 -1.20 14.20
CA MET A 142 -0.62 -0.03 14.46
C MET A 142 -1.45 1.23 14.76
N ASN A 143 -2.55 1.43 14.05
CA ASN A 143 -3.45 2.57 14.28
C ASN A 143 -4.22 2.47 15.60
N SER A 144 -4.37 1.28 16.19
CA SER A 144 -5.05 1.07 17.47
C SER A 144 -4.17 1.37 18.69
N LEU A 145 -2.85 1.45 18.49
CA LEU A 145 -1.91 1.70 19.59
C LEU A 145 -2.04 3.13 20.10
N LYS A 146 -2.09 3.28 21.42
CA LYS A 146 -2.18 4.59 22.07
C LYS A 146 -0.82 5.28 22.21
N GLU A 147 0.23 4.47 22.26
CA GLU A 147 1.60 4.91 22.44
C GLU A 147 2.49 4.25 21.38
N ARG A 148 3.64 4.86 21.13
CA ARG A 148 4.62 4.29 20.20
C ARG A 148 5.22 3.02 20.84
N PRO A 149 5.22 1.87 20.15
CA PRO A 149 5.85 0.65 20.64
C PRO A 149 7.34 0.83 20.92
N SER A 150 7.86 0.08 21.90
CA SER A 150 9.32 -0.04 22.07
C SER A 150 9.96 -0.69 20.83
N PRO A 151 11.28 -0.55 20.63
CA PRO A 151 11.96 -1.22 19.52
C PRO A 151 11.71 -2.73 19.50
N GLU A 152 11.76 -3.39 20.65
CA GLU A 152 11.55 -4.84 20.76
C GLU A 152 10.09 -5.23 20.45
N GLU A 153 9.15 -4.40 20.82
CA GLU A 153 7.74 -4.60 20.49
C GLU A 153 7.48 -4.35 19.00
N MET A 154 8.11 -3.32 18.42
CA MET A 154 8.05 -3.05 16.99
C MET A 154 8.57 -4.22 16.18
N ASP A 155 9.70 -4.83 16.58
CA ASP A 155 10.24 -6.01 15.91
C ASP A 155 9.27 -7.20 16.00
N ARG A 156 8.62 -7.42 17.16
CA ARG A 156 7.61 -8.48 17.31
C ARG A 156 6.38 -8.24 16.44
N ILE A 157 5.90 -7.00 16.38
CA ILE A 157 4.77 -6.63 15.52
C ILE A 157 5.11 -6.89 14.05
N HIS A 158 6.27 -6.46 13.59
CA HIS A 158 6.69 -6.69 12.21
C HIS A 158 6.82 -8.18 11.90
N ALA A 159 7.45 -8.95 12.79
CA ALA A 159 7.61 -10.39 12.62
C ALA A 159 6.26 -11.13 12.54
N ALA A 160 5.27 -10.73 13.35
CA ALA A 160 3.92 -11.30 13.32
C ALA A 160 3.20 -11.05 11.98
N HIS A 161 3.61 -10.02 11.24
CA HIS A 161 3.08 -9.63 9.93
C HIS A 161 4.04 -9.92 8.77
N GLN A 162 4.97 -10.87 8.95
CA GLN A 162 5.90 -11.33 7.91
C GLN A 162 6.86 -10.25 7.40
N MET A 163 7.23 -9.34 8.28
CA MET A 163 8.16 -8.25 8.04
C MET A 163 9.31 -8.26 9.05
N LYS A 164 10.35 -7.49 8.75
CA LYS A 164 11.44 -7.21 9.69
C LYS A 164 11.91 -5.78 9.54
N VAL A 165 12.10 -5.10 10.66
CA VAL A 165 12.77 -3.78 10.69
C VAL A 165 14.26 -3.97 10.43
N MET A 166 14.82 -3.18 9.54
CA MET A 166 16.22 -3.24 9.10
C MET A 166 17.00 -1.97 9.47
N GLY A 167 16.30 -0.89 9.82
CA GLY A 167 16.93 0.38 10.16
C GLY A 167 15.91 1.51 10.39
N PRO A 168 16.40 2.72 10.68
CA PRO A 168 15.55 3.89 10.90
C PRO A 168 14.87 4.34 9.59
N PRO A 169 13.85 5.23 9.67
CA PRO A 169 13.32 5.91 8.52
C PRO A 169 14.37 6.83 7.88
N LEU A 170 14.16 7.17 6.60
CA LEU A 170 14.97 8.17 5.93
C LEU A 170 14.77 9.55 6.56
N THR A 171 15.82 10.35 6.55
CA THR A 171 15.81 11.78 6.87
C THR A 171 16.26 12.59 5.66
N LEU A 172 15.82 13.86 5.59
CA LEU A 172 16.26 14.83 4.58
C LEU A 172 17.54 15.50 4.99
#